data_5bf5f45ba316a10be033398771a0267a
#
_entry.id   5bf5f45ba316a10be033398771a0267a
#
_cell.length_a   1.000
_cell.length_b   1.000
_cell.length_c   1.000
_cell.angle_alpha   90.00
_cell.angle_beta   90.00
_cell.angle_gamma   90.00
#
_symmetry.space_group_name_H-M   'P 1'
#
loop_
_entity.id
_entity.type
_entity.pdbx_description
1 polymer ?
#
loop_
_entity_poly.entity_id
_entity_poly.type
_entity_poly.pdbx_seq_one_letter_code
_entity_poly.pdbx_strand_id
1 'polypeptide(L)'
;MSYVVIGGGLAGLSAALTLQEAGESVELYEASDDLGGRVRSDYIDGYILDRGFQLINAGYSELKRLKVIGEIDFCKADRTVDVVTAFGVTSIGDPRLHPIQGLTSPLGSLKEKLSLLTFLGAKPNGNISLRDALLASGAGDFYENLIRPFLTGVFLVDPSQVDSAYGREIIKSFVVGDSGLPQAGVGALTQALGARVENVHLDAKIESLEEFKGKKVIVATSAANAAQLLGEKNSHPYLSSYTWYHSIPAGVISSRRLRVTSAQSPIVNSIAISNLISQYAPSDRTLISTTTLTSLSEKAIADEISKFWEIAPSELQLVKRYEINDSLPLFAPGHSGARSAKAGENLFIAGDYLSAGSQNGALISGRLAAVEALTR
;
A
#
# COMPACT_ATOMS: atom_id res chain seq x y z
N MET A 1 -0.49 3.72 34.07
CA MET A 1 0.52 2.62 33.83
C MET A 1 1.44 3.05 32.72
N SER A 2 2.68 2.55 32.64
CA SER A 2 3.58 2.88 31.52
C SER A 2 3.41 1.82 30.42
N TYR A 3 3.17 2.27 29.21
CA TYR A 3 3.03 1.43 28.02
C TYR A 3 4.28 1.54 27.16
N VAL A 4 4.63 0.45 26.50
CA VAL A 4 5.73 0.37 25.53
C VAL A 4 5.17 -0.08 24.19
N VAL A 5 5.53 0.64 23.14
CA VAL A 5 5.23 0.30 21.75
C VAL A 5 6.56 0.05 21.03
N ILE A 6 6.72 -1.12 20.41
CA ILE A 6 7.92 -1.51 19.68
C ILE A 6 7.61 -1.53 18.18
N GLY A 7 8.23 -0.63 17.42
CA GLY A 7 8.03 -0.40 16.00
C GLY A 7 7.27 0.89 15.68
N GLY A 8 7.91 1.79 14.95
CA GLY A 8 7.42 3.12 14.57
C GLY A 8 6.70 3.18 13.22
N GLY A 9 6.19 2.04 12.72
CA GLY A 9 5.31 1.99 11.54
C GLY A 9 3.89 2.45 11.85
N LEU A 10 2.98 2.45 10.83
CA LEU A 10 1.59 2.91 11.00
C LEU A 10 0.85 2.21 12.15
N ALA A 11 1.08 0.92 12.38
CA ALA A 11 0.46 0.18 13.48
C ALA A 11 0.93 0.69 14.84
N GLY A 12 2.25 0.89 15.01
CA GLY A 12 2.81 1.41 16.27
C GLY A 12 2.41 2.85 16.52
N LEU A 13 2.46 3.72 15.51
CA LEU A 13 2.00 5.10 15.61
C LEU A 13 0.52 5.17 16.03
N SER A 14 -0.35 4.35 15.42
CA SER A 14 -1.76 4.30 15.79
C SER A 14 -1.97 3.78 17.21
N ALA A 15 -1.18 2.79 17.64
CA ALA A 15 -1.23 2.28 19.02
C ALA A 15 -0.80 3.35 20.02
N ALA A 16 0.35 4.01 19.80
CA ALA A 16 0.86 5.05 20.67
C ALA A 16 -0.11 6.22 20.81
N LEU A 17 -0.64 6.72 19.68
CA LEU A 17 -1.62 7.82 19.70
C LEU A 17 -2.91 7.43 20.43
N THR A 18 -3.38 6.18 20.25
CA THR A 18 -4.59 5.71 20.95
C THR A 18 -4.39 5.62 22.46
N LEU A 19 -3.23 5.20 22.92
CA LEU A 19 -2.88 5.17 24.34
C LEU A 19 -2.76 6.60 24.91
N GLN A 20 -2.11 7.52 24.19
CA GLN A 20 -2.01 8.93 24.60
C GLN A 20 -3.38 9.62 24.65
N GLU A 21 -4.28 9.35 23.69
CA GLU A 21 -5.66 9.82 23.69
C GLU A 21 -6.44 9.34 24.94
N ALA A 22 -6.07 8.19 25.50
CA ALA A 22 -6.62 7.67 26.75
C ALA A 22 -5.93 8.23 28.03
N GLY A 23 -4.95 9.13 27.88
CA GLY A 23 -4.24 9.76 29.01
C GLY A 23 -3.09 8.90 29.57
N GLU A 24 -2.64 7.88 28.84
CA GLU A 24 -1.57 6.99 29.29
C GLU A 24 -0.19 7.47 28.81
N SER A 25 0.85 7.24 29.63
CA SER A 25 2.25 7.46 29.23
C SER A 25 2.73 6.32 28.33
N VAL A 26 3.32 6.66 27.19
CA VAL A 26 3.76 5.72 26.15
C VAL A 26 5.20 6.01 25.76
N GLU A 27 6.02 4.97 25.71
CA GLU A 27 7.37 4.97 25.14
C GLU A 27 7.33 4.20 23.81
N LEU A 28 7.67 4.85 22.68
CA LEU A 28 7.73 4.22 21.38
C LEU A 28 9.19 4.02 20.97
N TYR A 29 9.56 2.78 20.64
CA TYR A 29 10.90 2.39 20.20
C TYR A 29 10.88 2.00 18.72
N GLU A 30 11.74 2.63 17.92
CA GLU A 30 11.96 2.35 16.51
C GLU A 30 13.42 2.00 16.26
N ALA A 31 13.64 0.91 15.52
CA ALA A 31 14.99 0.40 15.25
C ALA A 31 15.78 1.24 14.23
N SER A 32 15.09 1.98 13.38
CA SER A 32 15.70 2.82 12.36
C SER A 32 15.84 4.28 12.81
N ASP A 33 16.52 5.04 11.97
CA ASP A 33 16.79 6.47 12.13
C ASP A 33 15.57 7.39 11.93
N ASP A 34 14.43 6.81 11.52
CA ASP A 34 13.21 7.58 11.27
C ASP A 34 11.95 6.68 11.40
N LEU A 35 10.80 7.29 11.67
CA LEU A 35 9.50 6.63 11.75
C LEU A 35 8.95 6.27 10.37
N GLY A 36 7.97 5.35 10.34
CA GLY A 36 7.18 5.05 9.15
C GLY A 36 7.26 3.61 8.66
N GLY A 37 8.31 2.88 9.00
CA GLY A 37 8.48 1.50 8.53
C GLY A 37 8.45 1.40 7.00
N ARG A 38 7.40 0.78 6.44
CA ARG A 38 7.19 0.66 4.97
C ARG A 38 6.63 1.93 4.31
N VAL A 39 6.13 2.89 5.08
CA VAL A 39 5.57 4.16 4.58
C VAL A 39 6.57 5.28 4.81
N ARG A 40 7.61 5.30 3.98
CA ARG A 40 8.73 6.26 4.02
C ARG A 40 9.08 6.76 2.64
N SER A 41 9.70 7.94 2.59
CA SER A 41 10.25 8.53 1.37
C SER A 41 11.70 8.92 1.61
N ASP A 42 12.54 8.73 0.59
CA ASP A 42 13.92 9.20 0.57
C ASP A 42 14.03 10.44 -0.33
N TYR A 43 14.94 11.35 0.01
CA TYR A 43 15.18 12.60 -0.74
C TYR A 43 16.61 12.54 -1.29
N ILE A 44 16.73 12.36 -2.60
CA ILE A 44 18.02 12.13 -3.27
C ILE A 44 18.10 13.02 -4.51
N ASP A 45 19.11 13.87 -4.59
CA ASP A 45 19.42 14.71 -5.76
C ASP A 45 18.21 15.49 -6.31
N GLY A 46 17.36 16.00 -5.42
CA GLY A 46 16.15 16.75 -5.78
C GLY A 46 14.95 15.88 -6.17
N TYR A 47 15.06 14.55 -6.06
CA TYR A 47 13.95 13.62 -6.22
C TYR A 47 13.36 13.23 -4.88
N ILE A 48 12.04 12.97 -4.86
CA ILE A 48 11.33 12.31 -3.78
C ILE A 48 11.04 10.87 -4.22
N LEU A 49 11.54 9.91 -3.46
CA LEU A 49 11.50 8.48 -3.79
C LEU A 49 10.80 7.71 -2.68
N ASP A 50 9.55 7.36 -2.88
CA ASP A 50 8.81 6.54 -1.92
C ASP A 50 9.38 5.12 -1.89
N ARG A 51 9.53 4.53 -0.71
CA ARG A 51 10.01 3.15 -0.55
C ARG A 51 8.90 2.16 -0.93
N GLY A 52 8.71 1.98 -2.23
CA GLY A 52 7.60 1.26 -2.82
C GLY A 52 6.48 2.20 -3.28
N PHE A 53 5.94 1.96 -4.49
CA PHE A 53 4.81 2.74 -4.98
C PHE A 53 3.56 2.47 -4.15
N GLN A 54 3.04 3.50 -3.52
CA GLN A 54 1.87 3.44 -2.66
C GLN A 54 0.99 4.67 -2.91
N LEU A 55 -0.32 4.49 -2.94
CA LEU A 55 -1.28 5.59 -2.84
C LEU A 55 -1.94 5.57 -1.46
N ILE A 56 -2.19 6.74 -0.91
CA ILE A 56 -2.98 6.90 0.30
C ILE A 56 -4.44 7.07 -0.11
N ASN A 57 -5.34 6.30 0.48
CA ASN A 57 -6.78 6.52 0.31
C ASN A 57 -7.31 7.42 1.43
N ALA A 58 -7.61 8.67 1.11
CA ALA A 58 -8.14 9.65 2.07
C ALA A 58 -9.52 9.25 2.67
N GLY A 59 -10.18 8.26 2.07
CA GLY A 59 -11.42 7.67 2.58
C GLY A 59 -11.27 6.68 3.72
N TYR A 60 -10.04 6.26 4.04
CA TYR A 60 -9.78 5.31 5.12
C TYR A 60 -10.30 5.81 6.48
N SER A 61 -10.97 4.92 7.22
CA SER A 61 -11.63 5.26 8.48
C SER A 61 -10.67 5.81 9.53
N GLU A 62 -9.48 5.22 9.64
CA GLU A 62 -8.50 5.66 10.63
C GLU A 62 -7.84 7.00 10.24
N LEU A 63 -7.61 7.27 8.96
CA LEU A 63 -7.12 8.58 8.52
C LEU A 63 -8.13 9.70 8.79
N LYS A 64 -9.43 9.39 8.64
CA LYS A 64 -10.52 10.32 9.02
C LYS A 64 -10.58 10.52 10.54
N ARG A 65 -10.45 9.46 11.34
CA ARG A 65 -10.40 9.54 12.81
C ARG A 65 -9.22 10.40 13.26
N LEU A 66 -8.05 10.14 12.70
CA LEU A 66 -6.81 10.86 13.02
C LEU A 66 -6.75 12.27 12.41
N LYS A 67 -7.61 12.61 11.47
CA LYS A 67 -7.68 13.91 10.75
C LYS A 67 -6.37 14.35 10.10
N VAL A 68 -5.47 13.41 9.78
CA VAL A 68 -4.11 13.69 9.33
C VAL A 68 -4.02 14.17 7.88
N ILE A 69 -5.01 13.84 7.04
CA ILE A 69 -5.01 14.23 5.61
C ILE A 69 -4.97 15.75 5.41
N GLY A 70 -5.57 16.52 6.32
CA GLY A 70 -5.52 17.98 6.27
C GLY A 70 -4.17 18.60 6.65
N GLU A 71 -3.20 17.81 7.10
CA GLU A 71 -1.89 18.27 7.55
C GLU A 71 -0.75 17.97 6.57
N ILE A 72 -1.04 17.23 5.48
CA ILE A 72 -0.01 16.65 4.59
C ILE A 72 -0.14 17.08 3.14
N ASP A 73 -0.47 18.29 2.82
CA ASP A 73 -0.57 18.82 1.43
C ASP A 73 -0.95 17.74 0.39
N PHE A 74 -2.10 17.09 0.61
CA PHE A 74 -2.52 15.90 -0.11
C PHE A 74 -3.01 16.22 -1.52
N CYS A 75 -2.36 15.64 -2.53
CA CYS A 75 -2.74 15.72 -3.95
C CYS A 75 -3.52 14.47 -4.37
N LYS A 76 -4.72 14.66 -4.89
CA LYS A 76 -5.56 13.57 -5.41
C LYS A 76 -5.01 13.05 -6.73
N ALA A 77 -4.90 11.73 -6.85
CA ALA A 77 -4.61 11.07 -8.12
C ALA A 77 -5.83 11.09 -9.06
N ASP A 78 -5.55 10.98 -10.36
CA ASP A 78 -6.60 10.80 -11.36
C ASP A 78 -7.32 9.47 -11.11
N ARG A 79 -8.63 9.47 -11.22
CA ARG A 79 -9.46 8.24 -11.13
C ARG A 79 -9.61 7.54 -12.48
N THR A 80 -8.72 7.84 -13.41
CA THR A 80 -8.58 7.19 -14.71
C THR A 80 -7.31 6.36 -14.69
N VAL A 81 -7.40 5.14 -15.20
CA VAL A 81 -6.27 4.22 -15.38
C VAL A 81 -6.04 4.03 -16.88
N ASP A 82 -4.79 4.09 -17.29
CA ASP A 82 -4.36 3.74 -18.65
C ASP A 82 -3.99 2.26 -18.69
N VAL A 83 -4.59 1.51 -19.61
CA VAL A 83 -4.30 0.09 -19.83
C VAL A 83 -3.52 -0.06 -21.14
N VAL A 84 -2.30 -0.55 -21.05
CA VAL A 84 -1.49 -0.92 -22.20
C VAL A 84 -1.96 -2.28 -22.71
N THR A 85 -2.40 -2.32 -23.96
CA THR A 85 -2.89 -3.52 -24.63
C THR A 85 -2.02 -3.82 -25.86
N ALA A 86 -2.24 -4.96 -26.53
CA ALA A 86 -1.58 -5.25 -27.81
C ALA A 86 -1.94 -4.24 -28.92
N PHE A 87 -3.00 -3.45 -28.77
CA PHE A 87 -3.50 -2.48 -29.75
C PHE A 87 -3.18 -1.01 -29.38
N GLY A 88 -2.40 -0.78 -28.33
CA GLY A 88 -2.07 0.55 -27.82
C GLY A 88 -2.64 0.81 -26.43
N VAL A 89 -2.68 2.09 -26.03
CA VAL A 89 -3.12 2.50 -24.69
C VAL A 89 -4.60 2.87 -24.69
N THR A 90 -5.38 2.26 -23.82
CA THR A 90 -6.80 2.56 -23.61
C THR A 90 -7.01 3.12 -22.21
N SER A 91 -7.65 4.27 -22.10
CA SER A 91 -8.00 4.87 -20.81
C SER A 91 -9.39 4.44 -20.34
N ILE A 92 -9.52 4.12 -19.06
CA ILE A 92 -10.80 3.89 -18.41
C ILE A 92 -10.91 4.73 -17.13
N GLY A 93 -11.92 5.57 -17.07
CA GLY A 93 -12.22 6.39 -15.90
C GLY A 93 -13.27 5.77 -15.00
N ASP A 94 -13.29 6.22 -13.73
CA ASP A 94 -14.35 5.90 -12.80
C ASP A 94 -15.71 6.36 -13.38
N PRO A 95 -16.68 5.46 -13.58
CA PRO A 95 -17.97 5.81 -14.21
C PRO A 95 -18.75 6.89 -13.47
N ARG A 96 -18.47 7.12 -12.19
CA ARG A 96 -19.13 8.17 -11.38
C ARG A 96 -18.65 9.57 -11.75
N LEU A 97 -17.40 9.71 -12.22
CA LEU A 97 -16.80 10.97 -12.66
C LEU A 97 -16.71 11.07 -14.19
N HIS A 98 -16.50 9.94 -14.85
CA HIS A 98 -16.32 9.81 -16.29
C HIS A 98 -17.28 8.78 -16.88
N PRO A 99 -18.63 9.00 -16.80
CA PRO A 99 -19.62 7.98 -17.14
C PRO A 99 -19.50 7.51 -18.58
N ILE A 100 -19.28 8.41 -19.53
CA ILE A 100 -19.12 8.06 -20.93
C ILE A 100 -17.89 7.17 -21.11
N GLN A 101 -16.72 7.60 -20.67
CA GLN A 101 -15.46 6.87 -20.81
C GLN A 101 -15.49 5.51 -20.08
N GLY A 102 -16.06 5.48 -18.87
CA GLY A 102 -16.19 4.24 -18.09
C GLY A 102 -17.10 3.21 -18.78
N LEU A 103 -18.21 3.64 -19.37
CA LEU A 103 -19.18 2.75 -19.99
C LEU A 103 -18.79 2.34 -21.43
N THR A 104 -18.20 3.25 -22.23
CA THR A 104 -17.87 3.01 -23.65
C THR A 104 -16.48 2.43 -23.88
N SER A 105 -15.63 2.33 -22.85
CA SER A 105 -14.30 1.70 -22.98
C SER A 105 -14.39 0.28 -23.57
N PRO A 106 -13.50 -0.10 -24.50
CA PRO A 106 -13.51 -1.42 -25.14
C PRO A 106 -12.97 -2.56 -24.25
N LEU A 107 -12.59 -2.26 -22.99
CA LEU A 107 -11.97 -3.24 -22.08
C LEU A 107 -12.93 -4.32 -21.55
N GLY A 108 -14.19 -4.32 -21.98
CA GLY A 108 -15.22 -5.30 -21.65
C GLY A 108 -16.62 -4.76 -21.97
N SER A 109 -17.58 -5.64 -22.05
CA SER A 109 -18.99 -5.29 -22.30
C SER A 109 -19.60 -4.52 -21.10
N LEU A 110 -20.69 -3.80 -21.35
CA LEU A 110 -21.43 -3.11 -20.29
C LEU A 110 -21.91 -4.09 -19.19
N LYS A 111 -22.34 -5.29 -19.58
CA LYS A 111 -22.77 -6.34 -18.65
C LYS A 111 -21.63 -6.76 -17.73
N GLU A 112 -20.44 -6.95 -18.26
CA GLU A 112 -19.25 -7.33 -17.48
C GLU A 112 -18.80 -6.20 -16.53
N LYS A 113 -18.87 -4.94 -16.97
CA LYS A 113 -18.59 -3.79 -16.10
C LYS A 113 -19.59 -3.68 -14.94
N LEU A 114 -20.88 -3.92 -15.20
CA LEU A 114 -21.92 -3.93 -14.17
C LEU A 114 -21.80 -5.12 -13.21
N SER A 115 -21.15 -6.22 -13.61
CA SER A 115 -20.92 -7.38 -12.77
C SER A 115 -20.11 -7.04 -11.49
N LEU A 116 -19.28 -5.99 -11.52
CA LEU A 116 -18.57 -5.51 -10.36
C LEU A 116 -19.53 -5.06 -9.24
N LEU A 117 -20.67 -4.47 -9.58
CA LEU A 117 -21.71 -4.12 -8.61
C LEU A 117 -22.35 -5.38 -8.00
N THR A 118 -22.58 -6.41 -8.82
CA THR A 118 -23.04 -7.73 -8.35
C THR A 118 -22.04 -8.36 -7.39
N PHE A 119 -20.74 -8.34 -7.73
CA PHE A 119 -19.68 -8.81 -6.86
C PHE A 119 -19.66 -8.03 -5.54
N LEU A 120 -19.72 -6.70 -5.57
CA LEU A 120 -19.66 -5.87 -4.37
C LEU A 120 -20.90 -6.03 -3.46
N GLY A 121 -22.06 -6.34 -4.05
CA GLY A 121 -23.32 -6.59 -3.31
C GLY A 121 -23.50 -8.01 -2.79
N ALA A 122 -22.75 -9.00 -3.32
CA ALA A 122 -22.86 -10.39 -2.88
C ALA A 122 -22.35 -10.59 -1.44
N LYS A 123 -22.76 -11.67 -0.76
CA LYS A 123 -22.22 -12.03 0.55
C LYS A 123 -20.73 -12.40 0.42
N PRO A 124 -19.87 -11.95 1.36
CA PRO A 124 -18.47 -12.39 1.39
C PRO A 124 -18.36 -13.91 1.50
N ASN A 125 -17.41 -14.49 0.78
CA ASN A 125 -17.05 -15.90 0.87
C ASN A 125 -15.51 -16.02 0.88
N GLY A 126 -14.92 -16.14 2.05
CA GLY A 126 -13.48 -16.23 2.24
C GLY A 126 -12.85 -17.58 1.87
N ASN A 127 -13.64 -18.54 1.33
CA ASN A 127 -13.13 -19.87 0.95
C ASN A 127 -12.81 -19.99 -0.55
N ILE A 128 -13.05 -18.94 -1.33
CA ILE A 128 -12.76 -18.90 -2.76
C ILE A 128 -11.82 -17.75 -3.08
N SER A 129 -11.13 -17.86 -4.22
CA SER A 129 -10.25 -16.78 -4.68
C SER A 129 -11.04 -15.55 -5.14
N LEU A 130 -10.40 -14.38 -5.07
CA LEU A 130 -10.95 -13.14 -5.60
C LEU A 130 -11.24 -13.26 -7.10
N ARG A 131 -10.36 -13.92 -7.87
CA ARG A 131 -10.57 -14.23 -9.27
C ARG A 131 -11.88 -14.99 -9.47
N ASP A 132 -12.05 -16.11 -8.78
CA ASP A 132 -13.21 -16.98 -8.98
C ASP A 132 -14.51 -16.27 -8.58
N ALA A 133 -14.49 -15.47 -7.53
CA ALA A 133 -15.64 -14.65 -7.13
C ALA A 133 -16.01 -13.59 -8.17
N LEU A 134 -15.02 -12.92 -8.77
CA LEU A 134 -15.23 -11.92 -9.83
C LEU A 134 -15.76 -12.58 -11.12
N LEU A 135 -15.18 -13.69 -11.55
CA LEU A 135 -15.62 -14.43 -12.72
C LEU A 135 -17.04 -15.00 -12.52
N ALA A 136 -17.35 -15.54 -11.36
CA ALA A 136 -18.69 -16.02 -11.02
C ALA A 136 -19.74 -14.90 -11.02
N SER A 137 -19.34 -13.66 -10.77
CA SER A 137 -20.24 -12.49 -10.89
C SER A 137 -20.48 -12.04 -12.33
N GLY A 138 -19.73 -12.57 -13.30
CA GLY A 138 -19.86 -12.28 -14.73
C GLY A 138 -18.86 -11.25 -15.25
N ALA A 139 -17.70 -11.07 -14.61
CA ALA A 139 -16.72 -10.04 -15.01
C ALA A 139 -15.99 -10.33 -16.35
N GLY A 140 -15.95 -11.61 -16.83
CA GLY A 140 -15.51 -11.99 -18.17
C GLY A 140 -14.21 -11.33 -18.65
N ASP A 141 -14.24 -10.80 -19.87
CA ASP A 141 -13.11 -10.11 -20.49
C ASP A 141 -12.71 -8.84 -19.75
N PHE A 142 -13.64 -8.18 -19.07
CA PHE A 142 -13.35 -7.01 -18.23
C PHE A 142 -12.42 -7.37 -17.06
N TYR A 143 -12.56 -8.60 -16.54
CA TYR A 143 -11.63 -9.10 -15.53
C TYR A 143 -10.20 -9.22 -16.10
N GLU A 144 -10.03 -9.89 -17.23
CA GLU A 144 -8.71 -10.15 -17.82
C GLU A 144 -8.04 -8.87 -18.32
N ASN A 145 -8.80 -7.95 -18.92
CA ASN A 145 -8.26 -6.76 -19.56
C ASN A 145 -7.98 -5.60 -18.60
N LEU A 146 -8.68 -5.51 -17.45
CA LEU A 146 -8.52 -4.41 -16.50
C LEU A 146 -8.39 -4.86 -15.05
N ILE A 147 -9.36 -5.65 -14.54
CA ILE A 147 -9.45 -5.90 -13.10
C ILE A 147 -8.23 -6.69 -12.63
N ARG A 148 -7.86 -7.75 -13.32
CA ARG A 148 -6.69 -8.58 -13.00
C ARG A 148 -5.38 -7.78 -13.03
N PRO A 149 -5.01 -7.06 -14.12
CA PRO A 149 -3.81 -6.24 -14.15
C PRO A 149 -3.76 -5.21 -13.03
N PHE A 150 -4.86 -4.48 -12.81
CA PHE A 150 -4.94 -3.48 -11.76
C PHE A 150 -4.78 -4.08 -10.36
N LEU A 151 -5.52 -5.16 -10.07
CA LEU A 151 -5.48 -5.81 -8.76
C LEU A 151 -4.16 -6.57 -8.51
N THR A 152 -3.47 -7.04 -9.55
CA THR A 152 -2.12 -7.59 -9.40
C THR A 152 -1.16 -6.53 -8.87
N GLY A 153 -1.28 -5.29 -9.33
CA GLY A 153 -0.51 -4.17 -8.77
C GLY A 153 -0.92 -3.79 -7.34
N VAL A 154 -2.18 -3.97 -6.97
CA VAL A 154 -2.71 -3.69 -5.63
C VAL A 154 -2.29 -4.75 -4.61
N PHE A 155 -2.42 -6.03 -4.96
CA PHE A 155 -2.16 -7.15 -4.06
C PHE A 155 -0.73 -7.71 -4.18
N LEU A 156 0.05 -7.27 -5.16
CA LEU A 156 1.39 -7.76 -5.49
C LEU A 156 1.43 -9.27 -5.79
N VAL A 157 0.29 -9.82 -6.19
CA VAL A 157 0.10 -11.21 -6.58
C VAL A 157 -1.15 -11.32 -7.46
N ASP A 158 -1.23 -12.37 -8.26
CA ASP A 158 -2.43 -12.64 -9.06
C ASP A 158 -3.68 -12.81 -8.15
N PRO A 159 -4.82 -12.20 -8.46
CA PRO A 159 -6.05 -12.31 -7.69
C PRO A 159 -6.57 -13.73 -7.44
N SER A 160 -6.06 -14.73 -8.18
CA SER A 160 -6.35 -16.16 -7.92
C SER A 160 -5.77 -16.67 -6.59
N GLN A 161 -4.79 -15.97 -6.03
CA GLN A 161 -4.17 -16.29 -4.75
C GLN A 161 -4.69 -15.44 -3.58
N VAL A 162 -5.63 -14.53 -3.85
CA VAL A 162 -6.18 -13.59 -2.87
C VAL A 162 -7.56 -14.08 -2.39
N ASP A 163 -7.79 -14.01 -1.08
CA ASP A 163 -9.11 -14.26 -0.48
C ASP A 163 -10.17 -13.30 -1.01
N SER A 164 -11.35 -13.81 -1.37
CA SER A 164 -12.39 -12.99 -2.00
C SER A 164 -13.08 -12.02 -1.05
N ALA A 165 -13.19 -12.34 0.23
CA ALA A 165 -13.77 -11.44 1.23
C ALA A 165 -12.83 -10.27 1.50
N TYR A 166 -11.54 -10.56 1.72
CA TYR A 166 -10.49 -9.55 1.84
C TYR A 166 -10.39 -8.67 0.59
N GLY A 167 -10.30 -9.28 -0.60
CA GLY A 167 -10.21 -8.54 -1.86
C GLY A 167 -11.39 -7.61 -2.09
N ARG A 168 -12.61 -8.02 -1.69
CA ARG A 168 -13.82 -7.20 -1.76
C ARG A 168 -13.72 -5.96 -0.87
N GLU A 169 -13.19 -6.08 0.35
CA GLU A 169 -13.01 -4.93 1.25
C GLU A 169 -12.04 -3.91 0.65
N ILE A 170 -10.94 -4.38 0.08
CA ILE A 170 -9.98 -3.51 -0.61
C ILE A 170 -10.61 -2.81 -1.82
N ILE A 171 -11.35 -3.54 -2.67
CA ILE A 171 -12.05 -2.94 -3.83
C ILE A 171 -13.07 -1.91 -3.37
N LYS A 172 -13.85 -2.20 -2.30
CA LYS A 172 -14.79 -1.22 -1.72
C LYS A 172 -14.09 0.05 -1.27
N SER A 173 -12.89 -0.04 -0.71
CA SER A 173 -12.15 1.13 -0.24
C SER A 173 -11.83 2.11 -1.37
N PHE A 174 -11.55 1.64 -2.60
CA PHE A 174 -11.35 2.50 -3.77
C PHE A 174 -12.62 3.23 -4.22
N VAL A 175 -13.78 2.66 -3.92
CA VAL A 175 -15.07 3.29 -4.23
C VAL A 175 -15.36 4.47 -3.29
N VAL A 176 -14.96 4.37 -2.03
CA VAL A 176 -15.38 5.30 -0.97
C VAL A 176 -14.52 6.56 -0.87
N GLY A 177 -13.22 6.49 -1.20
CA GLY A 177 -12.28 7.59 -0.97
C GLY A 177 -11.54 8.02 -2.23
N ASP A 178 -10.93 9.21 -2.15
CA ASP A 178 -9.96 9.66 -3.14
C ASP A 178 -8.59 9.09 -2.78
N SER A 179 -7.93 8.49 -3.75
CA SER A 179 -6.53 8.06 -3.63
C SER A 179 -5.60 9.19 -4.09
N GLY A 180 -4.43 9.28 -3.49
CA GLY A 180 -3.46 10.30 -3.85
C GLY A 180 -2.18 10.18 -3.05
N LEU A 181 -1.36 11.22 -3.10
CA LEU A 181 -0.06 11.30 -2.43
C LEU A 181 0.14 12.70 -1.83
N PRO A 182 0.89 12.81 -0.73
CA PRO A 182 1.39 14.10 -0.25
C PRO A 182 2.44 14.68 -1.20
N GLN A 183 2.51 16.02 -1.28
CA GLN A 183 3.54 16.70 -2.08
C GLN A 183 4.96 16.37 -1.62
N ALA A 184 5.15 16.08 -0.35
CA ALA A 184 6.43 15.72 0.25
C ALA A 184 6.67 14.19 0.30
N GLY A 185 5.98 13.40 -0.50
CA GLY A 185 6.13 11.94 -0.49
C GLY A 185 5.22 11.25 0.52
N VAL A 186 5.05 9.92 0.35
CA VAL A 186 4.16 9.11 1.21
C VAL A 186 4.59 9.14 2.69
N GLY A 187 5.88 9.34 2.95
CA GLY A 187 6.44 9.45 4.30
C GLY A 187 5.90 10.62 5.12
N ALA A 188 5.37 11.67 4.46
CA ALA A 188 4.75 12.79 5.17
C ALA A 188 3.57 12.35 6.06
N LEU A 189 2.86 11.26 5.70
CA LEU A 189 1.81 10.69 6.54
C LEU A 189 2.34 10.21 7.89
N THR A 190 3.42 9.46 7.88
CA THR A 190 4.01 8.89 9.11
C THR A 190 4.76 9.92 9.91
N GLN A 191 5.37 10.91 9.26
CA GLN A 191 5.97 12.07 9.93
C GLN A 191 4.92 12.91 10.66
N ALA A 192 3.79 13.21 10.03
CA ALA A 192 2.71 13.95 10.66
C ALA A 192 2.10 13.20 11.86
N LEU A 193 1.95 11.87 11.77
CA LEU A 193 1.50 11.06 12.89
C LEU A 193 2.56 10.97 13.99
N GLY A 194 3.83 10.79 13.62
CA GLY A 194 4.95 10.69 14.54
C GLY A 194 5.20 11.95 15.35
N ALA A 195 5.01 13.12 14.72
CA ALA A 195 5.14 14.41 15.38
C ALA A 195 4.17 14.62 16.57
N ARG A 196 3.11 13.80 16.65
CA ARG A 196 2.13 13.83 17.74
C ARG A 196 2.45 12.85 18.87
N VAL A 197 3.45 11.95 18.68
CA VAL A 197 3.87 10.99 19.70
C VAL A 197 4.93 11.64 20.61
N GLU A 198 4.69 11.65 21.93
CA GLU A 198 5.49 12.42 22.88
C GLU A 198 6.90 11.84 23.12
N ASN A 199 7.00 10.52 23.33
CA ASN A 199 8.27 9.87 23.70
C ASN A 199 8.65 8.85 22.64
N VAL A 200 9.51 9.26 21.70
CA VAL A 200 10.02 8.44 20.60
C VAL A 200 11.51 8.22 20.76
N HIS A 201 11.93 6.97 20.68
CA HIS A 201 13.31 6.54 20.68
C HIS A 201 13.65 5.95 19.32
N LEU A 202 14.40 6.68 18.51
CA LEU A 202 14.94 6.23 17.22
C LEU A 202 16.28 5.51 17.44
N ASP A 203 16.75 4.77 16.44
CA ASP A 203 17.97 3.93 16.50
C ASP A 203 17.97 2.99 17.72
N ALA A 204 16.76 2.62 18.18
CA ALA A 204 16.52 1.86 19.40
C ALA A 204 15.94 0.48 19.09
N LYS A 205 16.78 -0.41 18.54
CA LYS A 205 16.39 -1.79 18.24
C LYS A 205 16.19 -2.59 19.52
N ILE A 206 14.99 -3.10 19.74
CA ILE A 206 14.67 -3.99 20.84
C ILE A 206 14.93 -5.45 20.40
N GLU A 207 15.78 -6.13 21.16
CA GLU A 207 16.15 -7.53 20.91
C GLU A 207 15.51 -8.51 21.89
N SER A 208 15.05 -8.02 23.04
CA SER A 208 14.40 -8.82 24.08
C SER A 208 13.28 -8.06 24.78
N LEU A 209 12.19 -8.73 25.09
CA LEU A 209 11.07 -8.18 25.85
C LEU A 209 11.33 -8.16 27.37
N GLU A 210 12.38 -8.80 27.84
CA GLU A 210 12.74 -8.85 29.27
C GLU A 210 13.03 -7.44 29.86
N GLU A 211 13.48 -6.51 29.00
CA GLU A 211 13.73 -5.11 29.38
C GLU A 211 12.45 -4.40 29.87
N PHE A 212 11.29 -4.89 29.46
CA PHE A 212 9.99 -4.29 29.74
C PHE A 212 9.14 -5.12 30.69
N LYS A 213 9.75 -6.02 31.47
CA LYS A 213 9.06 -6.87 32.42
C LYS A 213 8.22 -6.05 33.39
N GLY A 214 6.94 -6.37 33.51
CA GLY A 214 5.97 -5.63 34.35
C GLY A 214 5.31 -4.42 33.66
N LYS A 215 5.73 -4.05 32.45
CA LYS A 215 5.03 -3.05 31.61
C LYS A 215 4.05 -3.74 30.66
N LYS A 216 3.06 -2.99 30.13
CA LYS A 216 2.25 -3.44 29.00
C LYS A 216 2.96 -3.11 27.70
N VAL A 217 3.19 -4.12 26.89
CA VAL A 217 3.98 -4.02 25.64
C VAL A 217 3.11 -4.34 24.43
N ILE A 218 3.18 -3.46 23.42
CA ILE A 218 2.59 -3.69 22.09
C ILE A 218 3.73 -3.85 21.09
N VAL A 219 3.89 -5.05 20.54
CA VAL A 219 4.85 -5.34 19.47
C VAL A 219 4.19 -5.04 18.13
N ALA A 220 4.59 -3.93 17.51
CA ALA A 220 4.03 -3.39 16.26
C ALA A 220 5.06 -3.43 15.09
N THR A 221 5.92 -4.42 15.09
CA THR A 221 6.95 -4.65 14.07
C THR A 221 6.42 -5.49 12.90
N SER A 222 7.29 -5.82 11.92
CA SER A 222 6.96 -6.84 10.90
C SER A 222 6.61 -8.18 11.56
N ALA A 223 5.84 -9.03 10.89
CA ALA A 223 5.46 -10.34 11.43
C ALA A 223 6.69 -11.20 11.77
N ALA A 224 7.76 -11.12 10.98
CA ALA A 224 9.00 -11.85 11.24
C ALA A 224 9.68 -11.37 12.53
N ASN A 225 9.81 -10.05 12.71
CA ASN A 225 10.42 -9.48 13.93
C ASN A 225 9.53 -9.70 15.17
N ALA A 226 8.21 -9.61 15.01
CA ALA A 226 7.28 -9.93 16.09
C ALA A 226 7.42 -11.38 16.53
N ALA A 227 7.42 -12.33 15.60
CA ALA A 227 7.63 -13.74 15.89
C ALA A 227 8.99 -14.01 16.58
N GLN A 228 10.06 -13.35 16.13
CA GLN A 228 11.38 -13.46 16.77
C GLN A 228 11.35 -12.97 18.23
N LEU A 229 10.75 -11.79 18.50
CA LEU A 229 10.64 -11.23 19.85
C LEU A 229 9.77 -12.10 20.77
N LEU A 230 8.77 -12.78 20.21
CA LEU A 230 7.88 -13.70 20.93
C LEU A 230 8.47 -15.11 21.10
N GLY A 231 9.59 -15.44 20.46
CA GLY A 231 10.12 -16.81 20.43
C GLY A 231 9.27 -17.78 19.61
N GLU A 232 8.50 -17.29 18.64
CA GLU A 232 7.58 -18.03 17.79
C GLU A 232 8.10 -18.17 16.36
N LYS A 233 7.49 -19.08 15.58
CA LYS A 233 7.73 -19.16 14.15
C LYS A 233 6.82 -18.13 13.43
N ASN A 234 7.41 -17.37 12.51
CA ASN A 234 6.62 -16.54 11.61
C ASN A 234 5.74 -17.45 10.71
N SER A 235 4.42 -17.34 10.87
CA SER A 235 3.41 -18.08 10.10
C SER A 235 2.70 -17.23 9.04
N HIS A 236 3.10 -15.97 8.88
CA HIS A 236 2.49 -15.03 7.94
C HIS A 236 3.36 -14.92 6.69
N PRO A 237 2.92 -15.43 5.53
CA PRO A 237 3.62 -15.23 4.28
C PRO A 237 3.52 -13.77 3.84
N TYR A 238 4.64 -13.24 3.37
CA TYR A 238 4.71 -11.90 2.77
C TYR A 238 5.07 -11.99 1.29
N LEU A 239 4.61 -11.00 0.56
CA LEU A 239 4.88 -10.79 -0.85
C LEU A 239 5.98 -9.73 -0.99
N SER A 240 6.83 -9.91 -1.99
CA SER A 240 7.91 -8.98 -2.30
C SER A 240 7.57 -8.14 -3.52
N SER A 241 8.17 -6.97 -3.63
CA SER A 241 8.09 -6.13 -4.82
C SER A 241 9.39 -5.38 -5.06
N TYR A 242 9.57 -4.93 -6.27
CA TYR A 242 10.67 -4.08 -6.69
C TYR A 242 10.09 -2.78 -7.26
N THR A 243 10.57 -1.64 -6.76
CA THR A 243 10.21 -0.34 -7.31
C THR A 243 11.43 0.30 -7.95
N TRP A 244 11.28 0.68 -9.20
CA TRP A 244 12.30 1.26 -10.04
C TRP A 244 11.95 2.71 -10.34
N TYR A 245 12.82 3.61 -9.97
CA TYR A 245 12.71 5.02 -10.30
C TYR A 245 13.65 5.37 -11.44
N HIS A 246 13.07 5.79 -12.56
CA HIS A 246 13.82 6.30 -13.71
C HIS A 246 13.47 7.76 -13.95
N SER A 247 14.48 8.52 -14.33
CA SER A 247 14.36 9.93 -14.71
C SER A 247 14.51 10.07 -16.22
N ILE A 248 13.68 10.90 -16.82
CA ILE A 248 13.75 11.29 -18.24
C ILE A 248 13.68 12.83 -18.36
N PRO A 249 14.03 13.43 -19.51
CA PRO A 249 13.81 14.86 -19.74
C PRO A 249 12.33 15.22 -19.58
N ALA A 250 12.06 16.40 -19.03
CA ALA A 250 10.69 16.89 -18.89
C ALA A 250 10.00 17.04 -20.26
N GLY A 251 8.68 16.76 -20.28
CA GLY A 251 7.87 16.91 -21.49
C GLY A 251 7.85 15.70 -22.43
N VAL A 252 8.70 14.68 -22.24
CA VAL A 252 8.68 13.45 -23.04
C VAL A 252 7.40 12.64 -22.79
N ILE A 253 6.95 12.55 -21.54
CA ILE A 253 5.68 11.93 -21.13
C ILE A 253 4.75 13.03 -20.63
N SER A 254 3.52 13.08 -21.14
CA SER A 254 2.49 14.02 -20.66
C SER A 254 1.46 13.37 -19.72
N SER A 255 1.32 12.02 -19.72
CA SER A 255 0.38 11.32 -18.86
C SER A 255 0.78 11.44 -17.38
N ARG A 256 -0.22 11.68 -16.54
CA ARG A 256 -0.12 11.64 -15.06
C ARG A 256 -0.90 10.48 -14.45
N ARG A 257 -1.35 9.54 -15.30
CA ARG A 257 -2.21 8.44 -14.90
C ARG A 257 -1.39 7.21 -14.58
N LEU A 258 -1.91 6.42 -13.67
CA LEU A 258 -1.39 5.08 -13.45
C LEU A 258 -1.60 4.24 -14.70
N ARG A 259 -0.55 3.57 -15.15
CA ARG A 259 -0.59 2.57 -16.23
C ARG A 259 -0.47 1.18 -15.68
N VAL A 260 -1.31 0.28 -16.20
CA VAL A 260 -1.23 -1.17 -16.02
C VAL A 260 -1.22 -1.84 -17.39
N THR A 261 -0.97 -3.15 -17.47
CA THR A 261 -0.99 -3.85 -18.76
C THR A 261 -1.75 -5.15 -18.67
N SER A 262 -2.57 -5.43 -19.69
CA SER A 262 -3.19 -6.75 -19.92
C SER A 262 -2.30 -7.68 -20.74
N ALA A 263 -1.23 -7.16 -21.36
CA ALA A 263 -0.23 -7.94 -22.05
C ALA A 263 0.73 -8.63 -21.09
N GLN A 264 1.43 -9.65 -21.55
CA GLN A 264 2.48 -10.29 -20.76
C GLN A 264 3.65 -9.31 -20.58
N SER A 265 3.90 -8.90 -19.35
CA SER A 265 4.98 -7.98 -18.96
C SER A 265 5.42 -8.23 -17.54
N PRO A 266 6.69 -8.02 -17.19
CA PRO A 266 7.12 -8.02 -15.80
C PRO A 266 6.63 -6.78 -15.03
N ILE A 267 6.21 -5.72 -15.72
CA ILE A 267 5.70 -4.48 -15.11
C ILE A 267 4.24 -4.71 -14.68
N VAL A 268 3.94 -4.55 -13.40
CA VAL A 268 2.56 -4.61 -12.90
C VAL A 268 1.88 -3.25 -12.89
N ASN A 269 2.63 -2.20 -12.65
CA ASN A 269 2.17 -0.81 -12.80
C ASN A 269 3.34 0.14 -13.05
N SER A 270 3.04 1.30 -13.64
CA SER A 270 3.99 2.39 -13.83
C SER A 270 3.27 3.73 -13.89
N ILE A 271 3.90 4.79 -13.40
CA ILE A 271 3.37 6.14 -13.40
C ILE A 271 4.50 7.16 -13.57
N ALA A 272 4.30 8.18 -14.39
CA ALA A 272 5.13 9.39 -14.40
C ALA A 272 4.72 10.26 -13.19
N ILE A 273 5.25 9.91 -12.00
CA ILE A 273 4.76 10.41 -10.73
C ILE A 273 4.95 11.91 -10.55
N SER A 274 6.02 12.48 -11.11
CA SER A 274 6.24 13.94 -11.08
C SER A 274 5.29 14.72 -11.99
N ASN A 275 4.62 14.08 -12.95
CA ASN A 275 3.54 14.71 -13.72
C ASN A 275 2.24 14.82 -12.89
N LEU A 276 2.07 13.98 -11.87
CA LEU A 276 1.00 14.11 -10.90
C LEU A 276 1.35 15.15 -9.83
N ILE A 277 2.58 15.11 -9.31
CA ILE A 277 3.07 15.99 -8.24
C ILE A 277 4.48 16.46 -8.62
N SER A 278 4.59 17.73 -9.05
CA SER A 278 5.84 18.28 -9.59
C SER A 278 7.01 18.26 -8.61
N GLN A 279 6.76 18.24 -7.32
CA GLN A 279 7.78 18.18 -6.26
C GLN A 279 8.59 16.89 -6.26
N TYR A 280 8.12 15.83 -6.93
CA TYR A 280 8.82 14.54 -6.97
C TYR A 280 10.08 14.53 -7.83
N ALA A 281 10.30 15.55 -8.67
CA ALA A 281 11.49 15.66 -9.50
C ALA A 281 11.94 17.12 -9.71
N PRO A 282 13.21 17.36 -10.09
CA PRO A 282 13.66 18.64 -10.62
C PRO A 282 12.81 19.08 -11.83
N SER A 283 12.66 20.39 -12.04
CA SER A 283 11.73 20.95 -13.03
C SER A 283 12.03 20.60 -14.49
N ASP A 284 13.27 20.25 -14.80
CA ASP A 284 13.74 19.80 -16.11
C ASP A 284 13.65 18.29 -16.32
N ARG A 285 13.12 17.55 -15.33
CA ARG A 285 13.05 16.08 -15.31
C ARG A 285 11.64 15.58 -15.04
N THR A 286 11.33 14.41 -15.58
CA THR A 286 10.15 13.63 -15.22
C THR A 286 10.60 12.34 -14.53
N LEU A 287 10.04 12.05 -13.37
CA LEU A 287 10.30 10.83 -12.60
C LEU A 287 9.23 9.79 -12.91
N ILE A 288 9.66 8.61 -13.33
CA ILE A 288 8.81 7.43 -13.55
C ILE A 288 9.02 6.46 -12.39
N SER A 289 7.93 6.08 -11.72
CA SER A 289 7.90 4.98 -10.74
C SER A 289 7.32 3.75 -11.42
N THR A 290 8.04 2.64 -11.40
CA THR A 290 7.63 1.36 -12.02
C THR A 290 7.77 0.23 -11.02
N THR A 291 6.73 -0.63 -10.91
CA THR A 291 6.71 -1.78 -10.01
C THR A 291 6.81 -3.08 -10.80
N THR A 292 7.68 -3.99 -10.33
CA THR A 292 7.77 -5.39 -10.78
C THR A 292 7.67 -6.34 -9.59
N LEU A 293 7.22 -7.59 -9.82
CA LEU A 293 7.16 -8.63 -8.77
C LEU A 293 8.39 -9.54 -8.78
N THR A 294 9.23 -9.41 -9.80
CA THR A 294 10.47 -10.16 -9.94
C THR A 294 11.64 -9.20 -10.10
N SER A 295 12.82 -9.62 -9.63
CA SER A 295 14.04 -8.89 -9.86
C SER A 295 14.46 -8.96 -11.33
N LEU A 296 14.85 -7.82 -11.89
CA LEU A 296 15.35 -7.69 -13.26
C LEU A 296 16.75 -7.05 -13.24
N SER A 297 17.50 -7.21 -14.33
CA SER A 297 18.68 -6.37 -14.56
C SER A 297 18.26 -4.95 -14.95
N GLU A 298 19.13 -3.96 -14.71
CA GLU A 298 18.88 -2.55 -15.10
C GLU A 298 18.56 -2.44 -16.60
N LYS A 299 19.29 -3.17 -17.43
CA LYS A 299 19.04 -3.18 -18.87
C LYS A 299 17.65 -3.76 -19.20
N ALA A 300 17.28 -4.88 -18.59
CA ALA A 300 15.99 -5.53 -18.86
C ALA A 300 14.80 -4.63 -18.46
N ILE A 301 14.87 -3.98 -17.29
CA ILE A 301 13.79 -3.09 -16.86
C ILE A 301 13.76 -1.81 -17.72
N ALA A 302 14.88 -1.26 -18.13
CA ALA A 302 14.93 -0.10 -19.03
C ALA A 302 14.30 -0.43 -20.40
N ASP A 303 14.62 -1.59 -20.98
CA ASP A 303 14.01 -2.09 -22.22
C ASP A 303 12.48 -2.26 -22.08
N GLU A 304 12.00 -2.78 -20.94
CA GLU A 304 10.57 -2.93 -20.67
C GLU A 304 9.86 -1.59 -20.45
N ILE A 305 10.44 -0.65 -19.69
CA ILE A 305 9.89 0.69 -19.49
C ILE A 305 9.85 1.47 -20.82
N SER A 306 10.89 1.32 -21.64
CA SER A 306 10.96 1.92 -22.98
C SER A 306 9.77 1.50 -23.86
N LYS A 307 9.47 0.19 -23.92
CA LYS A 307 8.30 -0.34 -24.63
C LYS A 307 6.99 0.12 -24.00
N PHE A 308 6.91 0.11 -22.66
CA PHE A 308 5.70 0.42 -21.91
C PHE A 308 5.27 1.89 -22.06
N TRP A 309 6.24 2.80 -22.16
CA TRP A 309 6.01 4.23 -22.29
C TRP A 309 6.25 4.76 -23.72
N GLU A 310 6.71 3.93 -24.65
CA GLU A 310 7.04 4.28 -26.04
C GLU A 310 8.10 5.40 -26.11
N ILE A 311 9.15 5.25 -25.29
CA ILE A 311 10.28 6.21 -25.19
C ILE A 311 11.60 5.50 -25.54
N ALA A 312 12.61 6.27 -25.99
CA ALA A 312 13.90 5.69 -26.29
C ALA A 312 14.63 5.24 -25.02
N PRO A 313 15.25 4.03 -25.00
CA PRO A 313 16.01 3.57 -23.84
C PRO A 313 17.13 4.52 -23.40
N SER A 314 17.69 5.27 -24.33
CA SER A 314 18.75 6.27 -24.07
C SER A 314 18.29 7.49 -23.26
N GLU A 315 16.98 7.72 -23.17
CA GLU A 315 16.42 8.80 -22.35
C GLU A 315 16.24 8.40 -20.88
N LEU A 316 16.25 7.09 -20.59
CA LEU A 316 16.05 6.55 -19.26
C LEU A 316 17.34 6.59 -18.45
N GLN A 317 17.31 7.26 -17.32
CA GLN A 317 18.37 7.24 -16.31
C GLN A 317 17.84 6.62 -15.03
N LEU A 318 18.44 5.50 -14.58
CA LEU A 318 18.09 4.91 -13.29
C LEU A 318 18.49 5.88 -12.17
N VAL A 319 17.53 6.25 -11.32
CA VAL A 319 17.74 7.04 -10.11
C VAL A 319 17.95 6.12 -8.91
N LYS A 320 17.03 5.18 -8.72
CA LYS A 320 17.05 4.27 -7.57
C LYS A 320 16.24 3.01 -7.84
N ARG A 321 16.68 1.90 -7.24
CA ARG A 321 15.90 0.66 -7.10
C ARG A 321 15.66 0.39 -5.63
N TYR A 322 14.43 0.03 -5.29
CA TYR A 322 14.08 -0.54 -3.99
C TYR A 322 13.68 -1.99 -4.15
N GLU A 323 14.20 -2.83 -3.29
CA GLU A 323 13.79 -4.21 -3.08
C GLU A 323 13.08 -4.30 -1.74
N ILE A 324 11.81 -4.68 -1.75
CA ILE A 324 10.96 -4.69 -0.56
C ILE A 324 10.48 -6.11 -0.35
N ASN A 325 11.16 -6.83 0.54
CA ASN A 325 10.92 -8.26 0.77
C ASN A 325 9.60 -8.53 1.50
N ASP A 326 9.17 -7.60 2.36
CA ASP A 326 7.94 -7.71 3.16
C ASP A 326 6.95 -6.60 2.76
N SER A 327 6.62 -6.51 1.45
CA SER A 327 5.75 -5.45 0.92
C SER A 327 4.32 -5.55 1.45
N LEU A 328 3.70 -6.71 1.33
CA LEU A 328 2.33 -6.97 1.79
C LEU A 328 2.20 -8.39 2.36
N PRO A 329 1.40 -8.58 3.42
CA PRO A 329 1.01 -9.92 3.85
C PRO A 329 0.08 -10.57 2.82
N LEU A 330 0.25 -11.86 2.57
CA LEU A 330 -0.63 -12.63 1.71
C LEU A 330 -1.84 -13.14 2.50
N PHE A 331 -3.03 -12.72 2.08
CA PHE A 331 -4.30 -13.25 2.55
C PHE A 331 -4.87 -14.20 1.51
N ALA A 332 -4.48 -15.47 1.61
CA ALA A 332 -4.93 -16.52 0.69
C ALA A 332 -6.38 -16.96 0.98
N PRO A 333 -7.09 -17.59 0.03
CA PRO A 333 -8.41 -18.18 0.26
C PRO A 333 -8.45 -19.05 1.51
N GLY A 334 -9.49 -18.89 2.33
CA GLY A 334 -9.59 -19.58 3.63
C GLY A 334 -8.88 -18.85 4.78
N HIS A 335 -8.39 -17.64 4.56
CA HIS A 335 -7.83 -16.81 5.62
C HIS A 335 -8.88 -16.54 6.73
N SER A 336 -8.49 -16.74 7.99
CA SER A 336 -9.43 -16.71 9.14
C SER A 336 -9.84 -15.30 9.62
N GLY A 337 -9.54 -14.25 8.84
CA GLY A 337 -9.89 -12.87 9.21
C GLY A 337 -9.03 -12.26 10.32
N ALA A 338 -9.50 -11.18 10.93
CA ALA A 338 -8.79 -10.48 12.00
C ALA A 338 -8.53 -11.38 13.21
N ARG A 339 -7.30 -11.33 13.74
CA ARG A 339 -6.88 -12.09 14.92
C ARG A 339 -6.85 -11.19 16.15
N SER A 340 -6.97 -11.79 17.35
CA SER A 340 -6.77 -11.07 18.62
C SER A 340 -5.38 -10.45 18.65
N ALA A 341 -5.31 -9.24 19.20
CA ALA A 341 -4.04 -8.59 19.44
C ALA A 341 -3.29 -9.19 20.63
N LYS A 342 -3.97 -9.92 21.52
CA LYS A 342 -3.37 -10.46 22.74
C LYS A 342 -2.43 -11.64 22.45
N ALA A 343 -1.16 -11.48 22.84
CA ALA A 343 -0.12 -12.50 22.76
C ALA A 343 0.31 -13.04 24.14
N GLY A 344 -0.02 -12.34 25.23
CA GLY A 344 0.32 -12.73 26.61
C GLY A 344 -0.43 -11.90 27.64
N GLU A 345 -0.09 -12.01 28.92
CA GLU A 345 -0.79 -11.31 29.99
C GLU A 345 -0.72 -9.78 29.82
N ASN A 346 0.47 -9.24 29.58
CA ASN A 346 0.74 -7.82 29.35
C ASN A 346 1.36 -7.59 27.96
N LEU A 347 1.14 -8.51 27.02
CA LEU A 347 1.79 -8.53 25.73
C LEU A 347 0.75 -8.59 24.61
N PHE A 348 0.87 -7.64 23.69
CA PHE A 348 -0.02 -7.44 22.55
C PHE A 348 0.77 -7.32 21.25
N ILE A 349 0.15 -7.66 20.14
CA ILE A 349 0.76 -7.55 18.81
C ILE A 349 -0.12 -6.68 17.89
N ALA A 350 0.52 -5.94 17.00
CA ALA A 350 -0.15 -5.12 16.00
C ALA A 350 0.57 -5.19 14.66
N GLY A 351 -0.18 -5.13 13.57
CA GLY A 351 0.34 -5.14 12.20
C GLY A 351 -0.76 -5.39 11.18
N ASP A 352 -0.51 -5.03 9.93
CA ASP A 352 -1.45 -5.26 8.83
C ASP A 352 -1.75 -6.75 8.60
N TYR A 353 -0.83 -7.64 8.95
CA TYR A 353 -0.98 -9.10 8.88
C TYR A 353 -2.04 -9.67 9.84
N LEU A 354 -2.50 -8.88 10.81
CA LEU A 354 -3.55 -9.27 11.76
C LEU A 354 -4.94 -8.76 11.36
N SER A 355 -5.01 -7.87 10.40
CA SER A 355 -6.25 -7.18 9.99
C SER A 355 -6.46 -7.23 8.49
N ALA A 356 -5.81 -6.33 7.76
CA ALA A 356 -5.85 -6.27 6.30
C ALA A 356 -4.52 -5.70 5.79
N GLY A 357 -3.97 -6.26 4.71
CA GLY A 357 -2.74 -5.79 4.05
C GLY A 357 -2.93 -4.41 3.42
N SER A 358 -3.04 -3.39 4.23
CA SER A 358 -3.24 -2.00 3.81
C SER A 358 -2.81 -1.03 4.91
N GLN A 359 -2.56 0.22 4.55
CA GLN A 359 -2.30 1.30 5.51
C GLN A 359 -3.41 1.41 6.56
N ASN A 360 -4.69 1.32 6.13
CA ASN A 360 -5.83 1.33 7.05
C ASN A 360 -5.84 0.12 7.99
N GLY A 361 -5.52 -1.07 7.46
CA GLY A 361 -5.46 -2.29 8.27
C GLY A 361 -4.37 -2.22 9.33
N ALA A 362 -3.20 -1.66 9.00
CA ALA A 362 -2.14 -1.41 9.97
C ALA A 362 -2.60 -0.46 11.09
N LEU A 363 -3.22 0.68 10.72
CA LEU A 363 -3.73 1.66 11.68
C LEU A 363 -4.84 1.07 12.57
N ILE A 364 -5.79 0.33 11.99
CA ILE A 364 -6.86 -0.38 12.74
C ILE A 364 -6.24 -1.36 13.74
N SER A 365 -5.28 -2.17 13.29
CA SER A 365 -4.64 -3.19 14.14
C SER A 365 -3.93 -2.54 15.34
N GLY A 366 -3.20 -1.44 15.11
CA GLY A 366 -2.55 -0.69 16.19
C GLY A 366 -3.55 -0.15 17.22
N ARG A 367 -4.62 0.49 16.73
CA ARG A 367 -5.68 0.99 17.62
C ARG A 367 -6.35 -0.12 18.42
N LEU A 368 -6.68 -1.25 17.79
CA LEU A 368 -7.32 -2.37 18.48
C LEU A 368 -6.41 -2.98 19.55
N ALA A 369 -5.10 -3.10 19.27
CA ALA A 369 -4.12 -3.57 20.25
C ALA A 369 -4.04 -2.63 21.46
N ALA A 370 -4.04 -1.32 21.25
CA ALA A 370 -4.06 -0.33 22.32
C ALA A 370 -5.35 -0.40 23.15
N VAL A 371 -6.52 -0.48 22.50
CA VAL A 371 -7.82 -0.63 23.21
C VAL A 371 -7.85 -1.91 24.04
N GLU A 372 -7.36 -3.03 23.51
CA GLU A 372 -7.30 -4.29 24.27
C GLU A 372 -6.32 -4.18 25.45
N ALA A 373 -5.19 -3.48 25.26
CA ALA A 373 -4.24 -3.23 26.35
C ALA A 373 -4.82 -2.33 27.46
N LEU A 374 -5.68 -1.36 27.12
CA LEU A 374 -6.33 -0.47 28.10
C LEU A 374 -7.39 -1.18 28.96
N THR A 375 -8.10 -2.16 28.40
CA THR A 375 -9.24 -2.83 29.05
C THR A 375 -8.83 -3.95 30.01
N ARG A 376 -7.57 -4.27 30.09
CA ARG A 376 -7.01 -5.36 30.93
C ARG A 376 -5.82 -4.86 31.73
#